data_616bd6d3b3a8837b0470a7728b624b5b
#
_entry.id   616bd6d3b3a8837b0470a7728b624b5b
#
_cell.length_a   1.000
_cell.length_b   1.000
_cell.length_c   1.000
_cell.angle_alpha   90.00
_cell.angle_beta   90.00
_cell.angle_gamma   90.00
#
_symmetry.space_group_name_H-M   'P 1'
#
loop_
_entity.id
_entity.type
_entity.pdbx_description
1 polymer ?
#
loop_
_entity_poly.entity_id
_entity_poly.type
_entity_poly.pdbx_seq_one_letter_code
_entity_poly.pdbx_strand_id
1 'polypeptide(L)'
;SVIGSKADCEKMKEDFTAFMMDKLKLELSAEKTLITNAHDAAKFLGYEITVRKSEATKRNANGWVKRAFCGSIILKLPLETVQKKLLSMKAMELRTVNGKETWWATPRTYMSKEKPEDICARYTTEIRGFYQYYRIANNISYSGSKFGYIMRYSFYKTLAMKQNSSTKKIVARYKRGHDIAIPYIGKGGETKYRVFYNDGFARQQPSKDAACDNLPNLFVTPYPTLAEKLVERKCELCGATNVDTVMYQDKKLTELEPNTVWNKLMLKKWRKTLVVCKCCNKKIHNHGK
;
A
#
# COMPACT_ATOMS: atom_id res chain seq x y z
N SER A 1 21.36 8.09 -8.62
CA SER A 1 22.72 8.07 -8.05
C SER A 1 23.73 8.38 -9.15
N VAL A 2 24.78 9.11 -8.80
CA VAL A 2 25.86 9.50 -9.69
C VAL A 2 27.15 8.87 -9.19
N ILE A 3 27.95 8.35 -10.10
CA ILE A 3 29.31 7.87 -9.81
C ILE A 3 30.26 8.93 -10.37
N GLY A 4 30.97 9.64 -9.48
CA GLY A 4 31.86 10.72 -9.89
C GLY A 4 32.32 11.55 -8.71
N SER A 5 33.06 12.60 -9.00
CA SER A 5 33.48 13.59 -8.01
C SER A 5 32.31 14.50 -7.58
N LYS A 6 32.49 15.27 -6.50
CA LYS A 6 31.50 16.26 -6.09
C LYS A 6 31.22 17.30 -7.19
N ALA A 7 32.27 17.73 -7.90
CA ALA A 7 32.14 18.66 -9.01
C ALA A 7 31.29 18.12 -10.16
N ASP A 8 31.45 16.83 -10.49
CA ASP A 8 30.60 16.18 -11.51
C ASP A 8 29.14 16.15 -11.08
N CYS A 9 28.88 15.91 -9.79
CA CYS A 9 27.52 15.92 -9.23
C CYS A 9 26.90 17.33 -9.26
N GLU A 10 27.69 18.37 -8.98
CA GLU A 10 27.24 19.77 -9.03
C GLU A 10 26.87 20.16 -10.47
N LYS A 11 27.74 19.86 -11.44
CA LYS A 11 27.45 20.09 -12.87
C LYS A 11 26.18 19.37 -13.32
N MET A 12 26.07 18.08 -12.98
CA MET A 12 24.87 17.30 -13.33
C MET A 12 23.60 17.86 -12.67
N LYS A 13 23.68 18.41 -11.46
CA LYS A 13 22.55 19.06 -10.81
C LYS A 13 22.12 20.31 -11.56
N GLU A 14 23.08 21.14 -12.05
CA GLU A 14 22.80 22.32 -12.86
C GLU A 14 22.15 21.93 -14.19
N ASP A 15 22.73 20.98 -14.93
CA ASP A 15 22.20 20.46 -16.20
C ASP A 15 20.78 19.92 -16.02
N PHE A 16 20.52 19.17 -14.93
CA PHE A 16 19.21 18.64 -14.64
C PHE A 16 18.20 19.73 -14.28
N THR A 17 18.63 20.75 -13.54
CA THR A 17 17.77 21.90 -13.19
C THR A 17 17.36 22.67 -14.46
N ALA A 18 18.33 22.93 -15.36
CA ALA A 18 18.07 23.57 -16.64
C ALA A 18 17.10 22.74 -17.50
N PHE A 19 17.31 21.43 -17.60
CA PHE A 19 16.41 20.52 -18.33
C PHE A 19 14.98 20.56 -17.77
N MET A 20 14.82 20.50 -16.46
CA MET A 20 13.48 20.52 -15.82
C MET A 20 12.76 21.83 -16.09
N MET A 21 13.48 22.96 -16.03
CA MET A 21 12.90 24.27 -16.32
C MET A 21 12.54 24.42 -17.81
N ASP A 22 13.46 24.05 -18.71
CA ASP A 22 13.26 24.26 -20.16
C ASP A 22 12.24 23.33 -20.78
N LYS A 23 12.31 22.03 -20.46
CA LYS A 23 11.49 21.00 -21.08
C LYS A 23 10.17 20.76 -20.38
N LEU A 24 10.17 20.77 -19.06
CA LEU A 24 9.01 20.40 -18.24
C LEU A 24 8.34 21.60 -17.56
N LYS A 25 8.97 22.79 -17.60
CA LYS A 25 8.49 24.00 -16.90
C LYS A 25 8.28 23.76 -15.39
N LEU A 26 9.15 22.93 -14.79
CA LEU A 26 9.10 22.56 -13.38
C LEU A 26 10.32 23.15 -12.67
N GLU A 27 10.08 23.79 -11.52
CA GLU A 27 11.11 24.31 -10.65
C GLU A 27 11.50 23.26 -9.60
N LEU A 28 12.80 23.03 -9.41
CA LEU A 28 13.31 22.11 -8.40
C LEU A 28 13.39 22.78 -7.03
N SER A 29 12.87 22.12 -5.99
CA SER A 29 13.02 22.60 -4.62
C SER A 29 14.47 22.50 -4.18
N ALA A 30 15.08 23.64 -3.86
CA ALA A 30 16.46 23.73 -3.37
C ALA A 30 16.68 22.90 -2.08
N GLU A 31 15.69 22.87 -1.18
CA GLU A 31 15.76 22.12 0.07
C GLU A 31 15.76 20.59 -0.13
N LYS A 32 15.16 20.11 -1.22
CA LYS A 32 15.02 18.68 -1.50
C LYS A 32 16.06 18.17 -2.49
N THR A 33 16.68 19.04 -3.27
CA THR A 33 17.67 18.69 -4.28
C THR A 33 19.08 18.86 -3.72
N LEU A 34 19.47 17.88 -2.88
CA LEU A 34 20.75 17.88 -2.19
C LEU A 34 21.73 16.90 -2.83
N ILE A 35 23.02 17.24 -2.80
CA ILE A 35 24.12 16.33 -3.12
C ILE A 35 24.60 15.72 -1.80
N THR A 36 24.41 14.41 -1.66
CA THR A 36 24.76 13.68 -0.43
C THR A 36 25.81 12.62 -0.76
N ASN A 37 26.87 12.55 0.05
CA ASN A 37 27.85 11.46 -0.10
C ASN A 37 27.18 10.11 0.14
N ALA A 38 27.56 9.08 -0.62
CA ALA A 38 26.95 7.74 -0.53
C ALA A 38 27.10 7.10 0.87
N HIS A 39 28.08 7.51 1.67
CA HIS A 39 28.26 7.03 3.04
C HIS A 39 27.44 7.79 4.07
N ASP A 40 26.90 8.94 3.72
CA ASP A 40 26.00 9.71 4.54
C ASP A 40 24.54 9.28 4.28
N ALA A 41 23.65 9.62 5.21
CA ALA A 41 22.24 9.21 5.10
C ALA A 41 21.48 10.12 4.11
N ALA A 42 21.15 9.60 2.95
CA ALA A 42 20.25 10.26 2.01
C ALA A 42 18.78 9.84 2.29
N LYS A 43 17.90 10.82 2.50
CA LYS A 43 16.46 10.55 2.71
C LYS A 43 15.75 10.37 1.37
N PHE A 44 15.11 9.24 1.18
CA PHE A 44 14.33 8.93 -0.01
C PHE A 44 13.11 8.07 0.33
N LEU A 45 11.91 8.54 -0.05
CA LEU A 45 10.64 7.84 0.16
C LEU A 45 10.42 7.32 1.61
N GLY A 46 10.87 8.11 2.60
CA GLY A 46 10.74 7.74 4.02
C GLY A 46 11.80 6.77 4.53
N TYR A 47 12.72 6.35 3.68
CA TYR A 47 13.93 5.61 4.06
C TYR A 47 15.13 6.55 4.20
N GLU A 48 16.13 6.08 4.94
CA GLU A 48 17.50 6.55 4.86
C GLU A 48 18.34 5.52 4.10
N ILE A 49 18.98 5.98 3.03
CA ILE A 49 19.83 5.14 2.17
C ILE A 49 21.28 5.52 2.43
N THR A 50 22.10 4.52 2.75
CA THR A 50 23.54 4.67 2.92
C THR A 50 24.28 3.52 2.27
N VAL A 51 25.53 3.75 1.89
CA VAL A 51 26.45 2.69 1.49
C VAL A 51 27.38 2.39 2.68
N ARG A 52 27.42 1.13 3.11
CA ARG A 52 28.23 0.72 4.25
C ARG A 52 29.72 0.86 3.91
N LYS A 53 30.44 1.60 4.72
CA LYS A 53 31.90 1.59 4.78
C LYS A 53 32.30 0.66 5.93
N SER A 54 32.94 -0.46 5.61
CA SER A 54 33.37 -1.41 6.63
C SER A 54 34.70 -2.02 6.21
N GLU A 55 35.64 -2.02 7.14
CA GLU A 55 36.94 -2.70 6.99
C GLU A 55 36.92 -4.11 7.57
N ALA A 56 35.81 -4.53 8.18
CA ALA A 56 35.67 -5.88 8.71
C ALA A 56 35.88 -6.92 7.60
N THR A 57 36.65 -7.93 7.91
CA THR A 57 36.94 -9.05 7.02
C THR A 57 36.16 -10.29 7.45
N LYS A 58 35.81 -11.13 6.50
CA LYS A 58 35.18 -12.43 6.72
C LYS A 58 35.88 -13.48 5.87
N ARG A 59 36.15 -14.66 6.44
CA ARG A 59 36.60 -15.83 5.68
C ARG A 59 35.40 -16.51 5.02
N ASN A 60 35.53 -16.84 3.74
CA ASN A 60 34.55 -17.69 3.05
C ASN A 60 34.80 -19.18 3.35
N ALA A 61 33.96 -20.06 2.84
CA ALA A 61 34.07 -21.50 3.02
C ALA A 61 35.43 -22.06 2.51
N ASN A 62 36.04 -21.39 1.54
CA ASN A 62 37.34 -21.77 0.95
C ASN A 62 38.54 -21.15 1.69
N GLY A 63 38.34 -20.54 2.85
CA GLY A 63 39.42 -19.92 3.65
C GLY A 63 39.87 -18.52 3.18
N TRP A 64 39.39 -18.02 2.05
CA TRP A 64 39.76 -16.71 1.51
C TRP A 64 39.21 -15.58 2.35
N VAL A 65 40.07 -14.63 2.66
CA VAL A 65 39.67 -13.43 3.41
C VAL A 65 39.15 -12.37 2.42
N LYS A 66 37.95 -11.89 2.65
CA LYS A 66 37.37 -10.79 1.91
C LYS A 66 36.71 -9.77 2.84
N ARG A 67 36.59 -8.51 2.41
CA ARG A 67 35.85 -7.51 3.16
C ARG A 67 34.40 -7.93 3.29
N ALA A 68 33.90 -7.91 4.52
CA ALA A 68 32.50 -8.17 4.80
C ALA A 68 31.71 -6.87 4.66
N PHE A 69 30.62 -6.93 3.91
CA PHE A 69 29.63 -5.86 3.83
C PHE A 69 30.09 -4.49 3.29
N CYS A 70 31.35 -4.33 2.86
CA CYS A 70 31.80 -3.07 2.24
C CYS A 70 31.06 -2.85 0.93
N GLY A 71 30.58 -1.62 0.70
CA GLY A 71 29.83 -1.28 -0.52
C GLY A 71 28.38 -1.76 -0.54
N SER A 72 27.89 -2.46 0.50
CA SER A 72 26.48 -2.86 0.55
C SER A 72 25.57 -1.69 0.83
N ILE A 73 24.49 -1.59 0.06
CA ILE A 73 23.44 -0.59 0.29
C ILE A 73 22.64 -0.97 1.53
N ILE A 74 22.43 0.01 2.41
CA ILE A 74 21.64 -0.13 3.62
C ILE A 74 20.43 0.79 3.50
N LEU A 75 19.25 0.19 3.65
CA LEU A 75 17.99 0.91 3.77
C LEU A 75 17.58 0.91 5.24
N LYS A 76 17.47 2.08 5.87
CA LYS A 76 17.00 2.21 7.24
C LYS A 76 15.65 2.91 7.29
N LEU A 77 14.81 2.50 8.21
CA LEU A 77 13.62 3.22 8.62
C LEU A 77 13.97 4.12 9.81
N PRO A 78 14.03 5.47 9.64
CA PRO A 78 14.30 6.37 10.73
C PRO A 78 13.22 6.32 11.82
N LEU A 79 13.60 6.41 13.07
CA LEU A 79 12.63 6.49 14.17
C LEU A 79 11.78 7.75 14.10
N GLU A 80 12.34 8.84 13.57
CA GLU A 80 11.59 10.07 13.29
C GLU A 80 10.40 9.84 12.36
N THR A 81 10.58 9.03 11.31
CA THR A 81 9.49 8.65 10.39
C THR A 81 8.40 7.85 11.11
N VAL A 82 8.80 6.91 11.98
CA VAL A 82 7.88 6.13 12.83
C VAL A 82 7.09 7.06 13.75
N GLN A 83 7.78 7.97 14.43
CA GLN A 83 7.19 8.97 15.34
C GLN A 83 6.17 9.85 14.63
N LYS A 84 6.57 10.47 13.51
CA LYS A 84 5.67 11.29 12.69
C LYS A 84 4.42 10.53 12.25
N LYS A 85 4.58 9.27 11.87
CA LYS A 85 3.45 8.43 11.46
C LYS A 85 2.50 8.15 12.61
N LEU A 86 3.00 7.77 13.78
CA LEU A 86 2.18 7.51 14.99
C LEU A 86 1.44 8.77 15.47
N LEU A 87 2.10 9.93 15.43
CA LEU A 87 1.47 11.22 15.75
C LEU A 87 0.36 11.56 14.76
N SER A 88 0.61 11.41 13.45
CA SER A 88 -0.40 11.67 12.41
C SER A 88 -1.62 10.76 12.54
N MET A 89 -1.44 9.53 13.00
CA MET A 89 -2.50 8.57 13.30
C MET A 89 -3.22 8.84 14.62
N LYS A 90 -2.77 9.82 15.41
CA LYS A 90 -3.28 10.09 16.78
C LYS A 90 -3.23 8.86 17.70
N ALA A 91 -2.24 7.99 17.48
CA ALA A 91 -2.03 6.78 18.29
C ALA A 91 -1.04 7.00 19.43
N MET A 92 -0.36 8.15 19.43
CA MET A 92 0.73 8.46 20.34
C MET A 92 0.78 9.95 20.65
N GLU A 93 1.29 10.27 21.80
CA GLU A 93 1.75 11.61 22.19
C GLU A 93 3.18 11.54 22.73
N LEU A 94 3.88 12.66 22.71
CA LEU A 94 5.21 12.81 23.31
C LEU A 94 5.05 13.36 24.73
N ARG A 95 5.69 12.70 25.67
CA ARG A 95 5.74 13.15 27.09
C ARG A 95 7.17 13.26 27.55
N THR A 96 7.48 14.29 28.28
CA THR A 96 8.78 14.42 28.94
C THR A 96 8.70 13.78 30.31
N VAL A 97 9.49 12.73 30.52
CA VAL A 97 9.62 12.04 31.81
C VAL A 97 11.09 12.09 32.22
N ASN A 98 11.36 12.67 33.37
CA ASN A 98 12.75 12.85 33.88
C ASN A 98 13.69 13.53 32.86
N GLY A 99 13.20 14.57 32.16
CA GLY A 99 13.97 15.32 31.16
C GLY A 99 14.19 14.58 29.82
N LYS A 100 13.63 13.38 29.65
CA LYS A 100 13.73 12.59 28.41
C LYS A 100 12.38 12.48 27.72
N GLU A 101 12.37 12.68 26.40
CA GLU A 101 11.18 12.48 25.57
C GLU A 101 10.83 10.99 25.50
N THR A 102 9.61 10.67 25.85
CA THR A 102 9.06 9.30 25.83
C THR A 102 7.81 9.22 24.99
N TRP A 103 7.65 8.11 24.29
CA TRP A 103 6.49 7.83 23.46
C TRP A 103 5.38 7.22 24.29
N TRP A 104 4.24 7.88 24.31
CA TRP A 104 3.09 7.45 25.10
C TRP A 104 1.90 7.12 24.21
N ALA A 105 1.45 5.87 24.21
CA ALA A 105 0.28 5.46 23.44
C ALA A 105 -0.99 6.14 23.94
N THR A 106 -1.81 6.66 23.05
CA THR A 106 -3.08 7.34 23.36
C THR A 106 -4.26 6.60 22.73
N PRO A 107 -5.47 6.68 23.35
CA PRO A 107 -6.67 6.17 22.73
C PRO A 107 -7.08 7.03 21.53
N ARG A 108 -7.62 6.42 20.49
CA ARG A 108 -8.22 7.13 19.35
C ARG A 108 -9.69 7.40 19.63
N THR A 109 -9.98 8.53 20.25
CA THR A 109 -11.31 8.89 20.73
C THR A 109 -12.37 8.93 19.64
N TYR A 110 -11.99 9.35 18.43
CA TYR A 110 -12.89 9.43 17.27
C TYR A 110 -13.46 8.07 16.82
N MET A 111 -12.82 6.96 17.22
CA MET A 111 -13.28 5.59 16.91
C MET A 111 -14.25 5.04 17.96
N SER A 112 -14.62 5.81 18.97
CA SER A 112 -15.47 5.34 20.08
C SER A 112 -16.85 4.84 19.62
N LYS A 113 -17.37 5.36 18.51
CA LYS A 113 -18.66 4.96 17.92
C LYS A 113 -18.56 3.70 17.03
N GLU A 114 -17.36 3.34 16.56
CA GLU A 114 -17.15 2.15 15.71
C GLU A 114 -17.32 0.86 16.54
N LYS A 115 -17.68 -0.25 15.89
CA LYS A 115 -17.73 -1.56 16.56
C LYS A 115 -16.33 -2.06 16.93
N PRO A 116 -16.16 -2.85 18.01
CA PRO A 116 -14.84 -3.35 18.43
C PRO A 116 -14.09 -4.13 17.34
N GLU A 117 -14.81 -4.92 16.54
CA GLU A 117 -14.26 -5.66 15.42
C GLU A 117 -13.76 -4.77 14.28
N ASP A 118 -14.43 -3.63 14.03
CA ASP A 118 -14.04 -2.66 13.02
C ASP A 118 -12.82 -1.85 13.48
N ILE A 119 -12.78 -1.48 14.76
CA ILE A 119 -11.59 -0.87 15.38
C ILE A 119 -10.39 -1.81 15.21
N CYS A 120 -10.56 -3.10 15.54
CA CYS A 120 -9.50 -4.11 15.39
C CYS A 120 -9.04 -4.24 13.93
N ALA A 121 -9.97 -4.28 12.99
CA ALA A 121 -9.68 -4.35 11.56
C ALA A 121 -8.86 -3.15 11.09
N ARG A 122 -9.25 -1.94 11.49
CA ARG A 122 -8.56 -0.70 11.11
C ARG A 122 -7.12 -0.67 11.64
N TYR A 123 -6.90 -0.95 12.93
CA TYR A 123 -5.56 -1.02 13.48
C TYR A 123 -4.69 -2.07 12.79
N THR A 124 -5.25 -3.27 12.54
CA THR A 124 -4.55 -4.35 11.83
C THR A 124 -4.16 -3.95 10.42
N THR A 125 -5.08 -3.30 9.68
CA THR A 125 -4.82 -2.83 8.30
C THR A 125 -3.73 -1.76 8.27
N GLU A 126 -3.76 -0.82 9.20
CA GLU A 126 -2.76 0.26 9.30
C GLU A 126 -1.37 -0.29 9.66
N ILE A 127 -1.29 -1.25 10.59
CA ILE A 127 -0.02 -1.89 10.95
C ILE A 127 0.51 -2.70 9.77
N ARG A 128 -0.35 -3.48 9.11
CA ARG A 128 0.03 -4.28 7.94
C ARG A 128 0.50 -3.39 6.78
N GLY A 129 -0.20 -2.30 6.49
CA GLY A 129 0.19 -1.34 5.46
C GLY A 129 1.54 -0.69 5.74
N PHE A 130 1.77 -0.27 7.00
CA PHE A 130 3.07 0.25 7.43
C PHE A 130 4.18 -0.78 7.26
N TYR A 131 3.98 -2.01 7.73
CA TYR A 131 4.97 -3.07 7.59
C TYR A 131 5.22 -3.44 6.13
N GLN A 132 4.19 -3.58 5.30
CA GLN A 132 4.34 -3.91 3.88
C GLN A 132 5.18 -2.87 3.13
N TYR A 133 5.05 -1.59 3.49
CA TYR A 133 5.86 -0.53 2.88
C TYR A 133 7.33 -0.60 3.31
N TYR A 134 7.61 -0.84 4.62
CA TYR A 134 8.95 -0.79 5.18
C TYR A 134 9.62 -2.16 5.38
N ARG A 135 9.02 -3.26 4.96
CA ARG A 135 9.48 -4.63 5.23
C ARG A 135 10.89 -4.97 4.73
N ILE A 136 11.41 -4.22 3.73
CA ILE A 136 12.76 -4.39 3.18
C ILE A 136 13.83 -3.61 3.97
N ALA A 137 13.44 -2.72 4.88
CA ALA A 137 14.40 -1.95 5.67
C ALA A 137 15.25 -2.86 6.56
N ASN A 138 16.54 -2.56 6.65
CA ASN A 138 17.49 -3.37 7.44
C ASN A 138 17.17 -3.40 8.95
N ASN A 139 16.52 -2.35 9.45
CA ASN A 139 16.16 -2.21 10.87
C ASN A 139 14.65 -2.34 11.12
N ILE A 140 13.88 -2.91 10.18
CA ILE A 140 12.42 -2.99 10.31
C ILE A 140 12.00 -3.78 11.56
N SER A 141 12.71 -4.83 11.94
CA SER A 141 12.40 -5.59 13.13
C SER A 141 12.40 -4.73 14.40
N TYR A 142 13.36 -3.80 14.51
CA TYR A 142 13.42 -2.87 15.64
C TYR A 142 12.40 -1.72 15.51
N SER A 143 12.44 -0.98 14.41
CA SER A 143 11.58 0.19 14.20
C SER A 143 10.10 -0.21 14.07
N GLY A 144 9.82 -1.32 13.39
CA GLY A 144 8.49 -1.88 13.25
C GLY A 144 7.92 -2.41 14.58
N SER A 145 8.75 -3.06 15.40
CA SER A 145 8.33 -3.50 16.74
C SER A 145 7.95 -2.32 17.64
N LYS A 146 8.70 -1.22 17.60
CA LYS A 146 8.33 0.01 18.31
C LYS A 146 6.99 0.56 17.82
N PHE A 147 6.80 0.63 16.49
CA PHE A 147 5.52 1.05 15.90
C PHE A 147 4.37 0.14 16.38
N GLY A 148 4.52 -1.17 16.23
CA GLY A 148 3.52 -2.16 16.62
C GLY A 148 3.20 -2.14 18.12
N TYR A 149 4.20 -1.89 18.97
CA TYR A 149 4.01 -1.75 20.42
C TYR A 149 3.07 -0.56 20.72
N ILE A 150 3.36 0.62 20.19
CA ILE A 150 2.53 1.82 20.44
C ILE A 150 1.12 1.61 19.87
N MET A 151 0.99 1.06 18.65
CA MET A 151 -0.30 0.78 18.03
C MET A 151 -1.12 -0.21 18.85
N ARG A 152 -0.51 -1.25 19.40
CA ARG A 152 -1.15 -2.24 20.28
C ARG A 152 -1.69 -1.60 21.55
N TYR A 153 -0.88 -0.79 22.22
CA TYR A 153 -1.34 -0.12 23.44
C TYR A 153 -2.38 0.96 23.16
N SER A 154 -2.27 1.68 22.04
CA SER A 154 -3.31 2.60 21.57
C SER A 154 -4.63 1.87 21.33
N PHE A 155 -4.59 0.70 20.69
CA PHE A 155 -5.76 -0.16 20.49
C PHE A 155 -6.41 -0.58 21.80
N TYR A 156 -5.62 -1.07 22.78
CA TYR A 156 -6.15 -1.45 24.10
C TYR A 156 -6.80 -0.27 24.81
N LYS A 157 -6.18 0.91 24.77
CA LYS A 157 -6.72 2.13 25.37
C LYS A 157 -7.99 2.59 24.66
N THR A 158 -8.07 2.45 23.34
CA THR A 158 -9.27 2.79 22.55
C THR A 158 -10.45 1.89 22.94
N LEU A 159 -10.22 0.57 23.06
CA LEU A 159 -11.26 -0.35 23.52
C LEU A 159 -11.62 -0.14 24.99
N ALA A 160 -10.64 0.15 25.84
CA ALA A 160 -10.87 0.43 27.25
C ALA A 160 -11.76 1.65 27.45
N MET A 161 -11.47 2.71 26.74
CA MET A 161 -12.29 3.93 26.71
C MET A 161 -13.71 3.62 26.21
N LYS A 162 -13.86 2.93 25.07
CA LYS A 162 -15.15 2.57 24.49
C LYS A 162 -16.01 1.74 25.44
N GLN A 163 -15.42 0.82 26.17
CA GLN A 163 -16.13 -0.12 27.06
C GLN A 163 -16.13 0.32 28.53
N ASN A 164 -15.72 1.55 28.81
CA ASN A 164 -15.59 2.10 30.15
C ASN A 164 -14.87 1.13 31.10
N SER A 165 -13.69 0.63 30.68
CA SER A 165 -12.94 -0.44 31.35
C SER A 165 -11.45 -0.11 31.41
N SER A 166 -10.67 -0.93 32.11
CA SER A 166 -9.20 -0.81 32.11
C SER A 166 -8.57 -1.62 30.97
N THR A 167 -7.38 -1.20 30.52
CA THR A 167 -6.60 -1.93 29.51
C THR A 167 -6.30 -3.37 29.94
N LYS A 168 -6.05 -3.61 31.24
CA LYS A 168 -5.83 -4.95 31.80
C LYS A 168 -7.06 -5.85 31.62
N LYS A 169 -8.27 -5.32 31.89
CA LYS A 169 -9.53 -6.06 31.70
C LYS A 169 -9.80 -6.32 30.22
N ILE A 170 -9.49 -5.37 29.32
CA ILE A 170 -9.63 -5.53 27.87
C ILE A 170 -8.73 -6.66 27.36
N VAL A 171 -7.45 -6.65 27.76
CA VAL A 171 -6.52 -7.72 27.37
C VAL A 171 -7.04 -9.07 27.87
N ALA A 172 -7.44 -9.18 29.16
CA ALA A 172 -7.97 -10.44 29.71
C ALA A 172 -9.22 -10.94 28.96
N ARG A 173 -10.13 -10.03 28.58
CA ARG A 173 -11.38 -10.37 27.87
C ARG A 173 -11.14 -10.93 26.47
N TYR A 174 -10.19 -10.35 25.73
CA TYR A 174 -9.98 -10.65 24.31
C TYR A 174 -8.76 -11.51 24.02
N LYS A 175 -7.97 -11.88 25.03
CA LYS A 175 -6.84 -12.78 24.86
C LYS A 175 -7.31 -14.19 24.53
N ARG A 176 -6.75 -14.77 23.47
CA ARG A 176 -6.96 -16.13 23.02
C ARG A 176 -5.61 -16.76 22.66
N GLY A 177 -5.08 -17.57 23.57
CA GLY A 177 -3.71 -18.08 23.45
C GLY A 177 -2.70 -16.93 23.44
N HIS A 178 -1.96 -16.79 22.37
CA HIS A 178 -0.98 -15.71 22.19
C HIS A 178 -1.56 -14.45 21.52
N ASP A 179 -2.78 -14.54 20.97
CA ASP A 179 -3.41 -13.49 20.18
C ASP A 179 -4.45 -12.70 20.96
N ILE A 180 -4.77 -11.53 20.43
CA ILE A 180 -5.94 -10.75 20.81
C ILE A 180 -6.95 -10.88 19.68
N ALA A 181 -8.13 -11.42 20.00
CA ALA A 181 -9.17 -11.70 19.03
C ALA A 181 -10.54 -11.16 19.49
N ILE A 182 -11.13 -10.31 18.69
CA ILE A 182 -12.44 -9.69 18.95
C ILE A 182 -13.53 -10.56 18.33
N PRO A 183 -14.48 -11.10 19.14
CA PRO A 183 -15.61 -11.83 18.59
C PRO A 183 -16.59 -10.89 17.90
N TYR A 184 -17.18 -11.35 16.80
CA TYR A 184 -18.26 -10.67 16.10
C TYR A 184 -19.21 -11.69 15.46
N ILE A 185 -20.45 -11.30 15.19
CA ILE A 185 -21.43 -12.15 14.55
C ILE A 185 -21.30 -12.00 13.03
N GLY A 186 -21.07 -13.10 12.34
CA GLY A 186 -21.04 -13.15 10.87
C GLY A 186 -22.44 -13.05 10.26
N LYS A 187 -22.50 -12.92 8.92
CA LYS A 187 -23.79 -12.79 8.19
C LYS A 187 -24.71 -14.00 8.34
N GLY A 188 -24.16 -15.18 8.65
CA GLY A 188 -24.90 -16.42 8.89
C GLY A 188 -25.25 -16.66 10.36
N GLY A 189 -25.05 -15.68 11.27
CA GLY A 189 -25.30 -15.81 12.70
C GLY A 189 -24.18 -16.53 13.47
N GLU A 190 -23.13 -17.01 12.81
CA GLU A 190 -22.00 -17.66 13.44
C GLU A 190 -21.08 -16.64 14.13
N THR A 191 -20.47 -17.05 15.26
CA THR A 191 -19.46 -16.25 15.94
C THR A 191 -18.12 -16.39 15.23
N LYS A 192 -17.60 -15.29 14.68
CA LYS A 192 -16.28 -15.16 14.08
C LYS A 192 -15.36 -14.32 14.95
N TYR A 193 -14.06 -14.42 14.70
CA TYR A 193 -13.04 -13.70 15.45
C TYR A 193 -12.18 -12.83 14.55
N ARG A 194 -12.04 -11.55 14.90
CA ARG A 194 -11.12 -10.63 14.24
C ARG A 194 -9.82 -10.57 15.06
N VAL A 195 -8.77 -11.16 14.52
CA VAL A 195 -7.45 -11.19 15.18
C VAL A 195 -6.74 -9.87 14.96
N PHE A 196 -6.19 -9.31 16.04
CA PHE A 196 -5.27 -8.17 15.97
C PHE A 196 -3.95 -8.61 15.34
N TYR A 197 -3.27 -7.71 14.63
CA TYR A 197 -2.02 -7.98 13.92
C TYR A 197 -1.00 -8.74 14.79
N ASN A 198 -0.54 -9.89 14.31
CA ASN A 198 0.38 -10.81 14.99
C ASN A 198 1.49 -11.37 14.08
N ASP A 199 1.56 -10.93 12.79
CA ASP A 199 2.51 -11.46 11.80
C ASP A 199 3.99 -11.06 12.08
N GLY A 200 4.22 -10.19 13.09
CA GLY A 200 5.54 -9.70 13.44
C GLY A 200 6.13 -8.69 12.44
N PHE A 201 7.43 -8.37 12.62
CA PHE A 201 8.14 -7.37 11.83
C PHE A 201 9.49 -7.91 11.33
N ALA A 202 9.51 -9.13 10.81
CA ALA A 202 10.72 -9.70 10.22
C ALA A 202 11.10 -8.99 8.94
N ARG A 203 12.40 -8.76 8.71
CA ARG A 203 12.87 -8.19 7.44
C ARG A 203 12.60 -9.17 6.30
N GLN A 204 12.05 -8.66 5.22
CA GLN A 204 11.89 -9.42 3.97
C GLN A 204 12.91 -8.97 2.93
N GLN A 205 13.35 -9.89 2.10
CA GLN A 205 14.20 -9.55 0.97
C GLN A 205 13.34 -8.88 -0.12
N PRO A 206 13.90 -7.92 -0.88
CA PRO A 206 13.25 -7.39 -2.06
C PRO A 206 12.91 -8.55 -3.03
N SER A 207 11.77 -8.46 -3.70
CA SER A 207 11.43 -9.44 -4.74
C SER A 207 12.46 -9.33 -5.87
N LYS A 208 13.00 -10.48 -6.30
CA LYS A 208 13.89 -10.54 -7.45
C LYS A 208 13.15 -10.31 -8.77
N ASP A 209 11.84 -10.59 -8.76
CA ASP A 209 10.94 -10.45 -9.91
C ASP A 209 10.28 -9.06 -9.96
N ALA A 210 10.73 -8.12 -9.12
CA ALA A 210 10.29 -6.75 -9.22
C ALA A 210 10.77 -6.18 -10.56
N ALA A 211 9.90 -6.18 -11.54
CA ALA A 211 10.13 -5.68 -12.89
C ALA A 211 10.17 -4.14 -12.91
N CYS A 212 11.00 -3.55 -12.02
CA CYS A 212 11.16 -2.10 -11.90
C CYS A 212 11.81 -1.48 -13.14
N ASP A 213 12.53 -2.30 -13.95
CA ASP A 213 13.12 -1.86 -15.21
C ASP A 213 12.21 -2.10 -16.41
N ASN A 214 11.07 -2.76 -16.22
CA ASN A 214 10.07 -2.83 -17.28
C ASN A 214 9.44 -1.46 -17.45
N LEU A 215 9.55 -0.92 -18.65
CA LEU A 215 8.82 0.27 -19.04
C LEU A 215 7.33 0.05 -18.74
N PRO A 216 6.62 1.07 -18.22
CA PRO A 216 5.19 1.00 -18.06
C PRO A 216 4.58 0.52 -19.38
N ASN A 217 3.66 -0.42 -19.32
CA ASN A 217 2.98 -0.89 -20.52
C ASN A 217 2.19 0.31 -21.10
N LEU A 218 2.79 0.99 -22.07
CA LEU A 218 2.17 2.14 -22.76
C LEU A 218 0.91 1.75 -23.52
N PHE A 219 0.69 0.43 -23.70
CA PHE A 219 -0.52 -0.11 -24.32
C PHE A 219 -1.62 -0.49 -23.31
N VAL A 220 -1.64 0.11 -22.13
CA VAL A 220 -2.87 0.15 -21.34
C VAL A 220 -3.85 1.04 -22.12
N THR A 221 -4.50 0.43 -23.12
CA THR A 221 -5.71 1.01 -23.66
C THR A 221 -6.69 1.09 -22.51
N PRO A 222 -7.02 2.30 -22.03
CA PRO A 222 -8.08 2.41 -21.05
C PRO A 222 -9.31 1.77 -21.70
N TYR A 223 -9.88 0.76 -21.03
CA TYR A 223 -11.14 0.22 -21.50
C TYR A 223 -12.14 1.37 -21.54
N PRO A 224 -12.69 1.73 -22.71
CA PRO A 224 -13.58 2.87 -22.80
C PRO A 224 -14.74 2.67 -21.83
N THR A 225 -15.05 3.71 -21.08
CA THR A 225 -16.18 3.73 -20.16
C THR A 225 -17.48 3.45 -20.91
N LEU A 226 -18.54 3.06 -20.20
CA LEU A 226 -19.85 2.86 -20.83
C LEU A 226 -20.37 4.14 -21.51
N ALA A 227 -20.12 5.29 -20.89
CA ALA A 227 -20.49 6.59 -21.44
C ALA A 227 -19.76 6.88 -22.78
N GLU A 228 -18.45 6.64 -22.84
CA GLU A 228 -17.66 6.80 -24.07
C GLU A 228 -18.16 5.90 -25.19
N LYS A 229 -18.51 4.64 -24.89
CA LYS A 229 -19.09 3.69 -25.87
C LYS A 229 -20.45 4.11 -26.39
N LEU A 230 -21.29 4.71 -25.55
CA LEU A 230 -22.57 5.27 -25.98
C LEU A 230 -22.38 6.48 -26.88
N VAL A 231 -21.40 7.34 -26.57
CA VAL A 231 -21.05 8.53 -27.39
C VAL A 231 -20.43 8.10 -28.70
N GLU A 232 -19.67 7.01 -28.77
CA GLU A 232 -19.08 6.48 -30.02
C GLU A 232 -20.13 6.01 -31.03
N ARG A 233 -21.38 5.80 -30.62
CA ARG A 233 -22.51 5.38 -31.47
C ARG A 233 -22.22 4.16 -32.32
N LYS A 234 -21.47 3.21 -31.77
CA LYS A 234 -21.11 1.95 -32.43
C LYS A 234 -21.79 0.77 -31.76
N CYS A 235 -22.49 -0.02 -32.54
CA CYS A 235 -23.12 -1.25 -32.02
C CYS A 235 -22.08 -2.34 -31.79
N GLU A 236 -21.95 -2.85 -30.56
CA GLU A 236 -21.01 -3.93 -30.24
C GLU A 236 -21.41 -5.31 -30.79
N LEU A 237 -22.67 -5.48 -31.22
CA LEU A 237 -23.18 -6.76 -31.74
C LEU A 237 -23.10 -6.87 -33.28
N CYS A 238 -23.58 -5.87 -34.02
CA CYS A 238 -23.56 -5.88 -35.49
C CYS A 238 -22.47 -4.99 -36.10
N GLY A 239 -21.73 -4.22 -35.30
CA GLY A 239 -20.66 -3.34 -35.77
C GLY A 239 -21.11 -2.04 -36.45
N ALA A 240 -22.43 -1.79 -36.60
CA ALA A 240 -22.94 -0.57 -37.22
C ALA A 240 -22.46 0.66 -36.47
N THR A 241 -21.99 1.66 -37.22
CA THR A 241 -21.51 2.94 -36.70
C THR A 241 -22.51 4.04 -36.98
N ASN A 242 -22.44 5.15 -36.23
CA ASN A 242 -23.31 6.29 -36.34
C ASN A 242 -24.82 6.04 -36.14
N VAL A 243 -25.11 5.02 -35.26
CA VAL A 243 -26.48 4.60 -34.94
C VAL A 243 -26.83 4.98 -33.51
N ASP A 244 -28.13 5.16 -33.26
CA ASP A 244 -28.62 5.32 -31.89
C ASP A 244 -28.37 4.04 -31.13
N THR A 245 -27.59 4.14 -30.08
CA THR A 245 -27.19 2.99 -29.20
C THR A 245 -27.96 3.04 -27.89
N VAL A 246 -28.26 1.86 -27.38
CA VAL A 246 -28.86 1.65 -26.07
C VAL A 246 -28.03 0.62 -25.31
N MET A 247 -28.09 0.70 -23.99
CA MET A 247 -27.41 -0.28 -23.13
C MET A 247 -28.32 -1.49 -22.92
N TYR A 248 -27.81 -2.67 -23.26
CA TYR A 248 -28.39 -3.95 -22.85
C TYR A 248 -27.61 -4.48 -21.65
N GLN A 249 -28.32 -4.96 -20.61
CA GLN A 249 -27.74 -5.51 -19.40
C GLN A 249 -28.44 -6.81 -19.01
N ASP A 250 -27.66 -7.83 -18.67
CA ASP A 250 -28.15 -9.06 -18.08
C ASP A 250 -27.87 -9.12 -16.55
N LYS A 251 -28.60 -9.97 -15.83
CA LYS A 251 -28.58 -9.97 -14.36
C LYS A 251 -27.26 -10.49 -13.78
N LYS A 252 -26.76 -11.64 -14.24
CA LYS A 252 -25.53 -12.25 -13.73
C LYS A 252 -24.75 -12.96 -14.82
N LEU A 253 -23.43 -12.72 -14.89
CA LEU A 253 -22.53 -13.40 -15.83
C LEU A 253 -22.40 -14.90 -15.57
N THR A 254 -22.51 -15.33 -14.32
CA THR A 254 -22.39 -16.74 -13.91
C THR A 254 -23.60 -17.60 -14.32
N GLU A 255 -24.70 -16.96 -14.66
CA GLU A 255 -25.95 -17.62 -15.10
C GLU A 255 -26.12 -17.54 -16.63
N LEU A 256 -25.19 -16.90 -17.34
CA LEU A 256 -25.23 -16.77 -18.79
C LEU A 256 -24.69 -18.04 -19.46
N GLU A 257 -25.56 -18.72 -20.17
CA GLU A 257 -25.19 -19.81 -21.05
C GLU A 257 -24.79 -19.28 -22.45
N PRO A 258 -23.77 -19.85 -23.10
CA PRO A 258 -23.28 -19.39 -24.41
C PRO A 258 -24.17 -19.78 -25.57
N ASN A 259 -25.52 -19.70 -25.40
CA ASN A 259 -26.53 -20.15 -26.36
C ASN A 259 -26.76 -19.14 -27.50
N THR A 260 -26.48 -17.88 -27.23
CA THR A 260 -26.74 -16.78 -28.16
C THR A 260 -25.46 -16.01 -28.49
N VAL A 261 -25.45 -15.26 -29.60
CA VAL A 261 -24.30 -14.51 -30.05
C VAL A 261 -23.92 -13.41 -29.02
N TRP A 262 -24.91 -12.75 -28.43
CA TRP A 262 -24.67 -11.73 -27.42
C TRP A 262 -24.17 -12.31 -26.09
N ASN A 263 -24.67 -13.45 -25.65
CA ASN A 263 -24.15 -14.12 -24.45
C ASN A 263 -22.69 -14.55 -24.65
N LYS A 264 -22.34 -15.13 -25.80
CA LYS A 264 -20.95 -15.44 -26.17
C LYS A 264 -20.07 -14.20 -26.13
N LEU A 265 -20.57 -13.06 -26.63
CA LEU A 265 -19.83 -11.80 -26.64
C LEU A 265 -19.66 -11.25 -25.21
N MET A 266 -20.69 -11.31 -24.37
CA MET A 266 -20.64 -10.87 -22.96
C MET A 266 -19.67 -11.74 -22.14
N LEU A 267 -19.71 -13.04 -22.29
CA LEU A 267 -18.78 -13.98 -21.65
C LEU A 267 -17.34 -13.76 -22.13
N LYS A 268 -17.11 -13.59 -23.45
CA LYS A 268 -15.79 -13.28 -24.02
C LYS A 268 -15.20 -11.99 -23.47
N LYS A 269 -16.03 -10.97 -23.30
CA LYS A 269 -15.63 -9.66 -22.75
C LYS A 269 -15.65 -9.60 -21.23
N TRP A 270 -16.11 -10.65 -20.57
CA TRP A 270 -16.33 -10.74 -19.13
C TRP A 270 -17.09 -9.52 -18.58
N ARG A 271 -18.18 -9.17 -19.26
CA ARG A 271 -18.94 -7.95 -18.99
C ARG A 271 -20.43 -8.19 -19.15
N LYS A 272 -21.23 -7.80 -18.14
CA LYS A 272 -22.68 -7.97 -18.12
C LYS A 272 -23.48 -6.93 -18.92
N THR A 273 -22.78 -6.02 -19.61
CA THR A 273 -23.41 -4.95 -20.38
C THR A 273 -22.88 -4.92 -21.81
N LEU A 274 -23.75 -4.65 -22.76
CA LEU A 274 -23.40 -4.39 -24.17
C LEU A 274 -24.05 -3.07 -24.62
N VAL A 275 -23.33 -2.33 -25.45
CA VAL A 275 -23.89 -1.17 -26.16
C VAL A 275 -24.32 -1.62 -27.55
N VAL A 276 -25.64 -1.62 -27.81
CA VAL A 276 -26.22 -2.16 -29.02
C VAL A 276 -27.16 -1.16 -29.69
N CYS A 277 -27.34 -1.24 -31.01
CA CYS A 277 -28.33 -0.43 -31.72
C CYS A 277 -29.75 -0.88 -31.36
N LYS A 278 -30.72 0.02 -31.59
CA LYS A 278 -32.14 -0.30 -31.29
C LYS A 278 -32.65 -1.56 -32.01
N CYS A 279 -32.15 -1.85 -33.21
CA CYS A 279 -32.52 -3.08 -33.96
C CYS A 279 -31.98 -4.34 -33.26
N CYS A 280 -30.71 -4.35 -32.85
CA CYS A 280 -30.12 -5.48 -32.12
C CYS A 280 -30.76 -5.64 -30.74
N ASN A 281 -31.08 -4.56 -30.05
CA ASN A 281 -31.79 -4.62 -28.78
C ASN A 281 -33.16 -5.29 -28.91
N LYS A 282 -33.94 -4.93 -29.93
CA LYS A 282 -35.23 -5.63 -30.23
C LYS A 282 -35.05 -7.12 -30.50
N LYS A 283 -33.99 -7.49 -31.26
CA LYS A 283 -33.70 -8.92 -31.52
C LYS A 283 -33.38 -9.67 -30.22
N ILE A 284 -32.60 -9.09 -29.32
CA ILE A 284 -32.28 -9.71 -28.03
C ILE A 284 -33.55 -9.94 -27.21
N HIS A 285 -34.43 -8.94 -27.10
CA HIS A 285 -35.64 -9.04 -26.31
C HIS A 285 -36.72 -9.95 -26.95
N ASN A 286 -36.75 -10.09 -28.28
CA ASN A 286 -37.69 -10.98 -28.95
C ASN A 286 -37.27 -12.47 -28.93
N HIS A 287 -36.00 -12.78 -28.65
CA HIS A 287 -35.52 -14.16 -28.49
C HIS A 287 -35.80 -14.75 -27.10
N GLY A 288 -36.27 -13.97 -26.16
CA GLY A 288 -36.60 -14.35 -24.78
C GLY A 288 -38.11 -14.58 -24.55
N LYS A 289 -38.92 -14.60 -25.62
CA LYS A 289 -40.35 -14.94 -25.57
C LYS A 289 -40.59 -16.29 -26.20
#